data_31b1e55553d8e980ac9ba6c9d950eead
#
_entry.id   31b1e55553d8e980ac9ba6c9d950eead
#
_cell.length_a   1.000
_cell.length_b   1.000
_cell.length_c   1.000
_cell.angle_alpha   90.00
_cell.angle_beta   90.00
_cell.angle_gamma   90.00
#
_symmetry.space_group_name_H-M   'P 1'
#
loop_
_entity.id
_entity.type
_entity.pdbx_description
1 polymer ?
#
loop_
_entity_poly.entity_id
_entity_poly.type
_entity_poly.pdbx_seq_one_letter_code
_entity_poly.pdbx_strand_id
1 'polypeptide(L)'
;MSSDSERYERRFRSTGSPTETPAPDARTPGQIDRDRVLYTSAFRRLAGVTQVAGAAEGHVYHNRLTHTLEVAQLARRLAERLRASHDELLKDANVSIDADVAEAAALAHDLGHPPFGHVAEKTLQECIGEVAPTLDSFEGNAQSFRILTRLSAH
;
A
#
# COMPACT_ATOMS: atom_id res chain seq x y z
N MET A 1 -8.10 27.76 2.00
CA MET A 1 -7.99 26.30 1.87
C MET A 1 -7.47 26.03 0.47
N SER A 2 -6.18 25.69 0.34
CA SER A 2 -5.57 25.33 -0.95
C SER A 2 -6.16 24.00 -1.37
N SER A 3 -6.62 23.86 -2.60
CA SER A 3 -7.20 22.62 -3.09
C SER A 3 -6.14 21.50 -3.07
N ASP A 4 -6.59 20.26 -2.85
CA ASP A 4 -5.69 19.08 -2.85
C ASP A 4 -4.91 18.96 -4.16
N SER A 5 -5.45 19.49 -5.27
CA SER A 5 -4.79 19.60 -6.57
C SER A 5 -3.53 20.48 -6.53
N GLU A 6 -3.54 21.64 -5.85
CA GLU A 6 -2.36 22.51 -5.73
C GLU A 6 -1.29 21.95 -4.81
N ARG A 7 -1.69 21.11 -3.85
CA ARG A 7 -0.77 20.36 -2.97
C ARG A 7 -0.06 19.26 -3.74
N TYR A 8 -0.77 18.66 -4.67
CA TYR A 8 -0.28 17.61 -5.56
C TYR A 8 0.78 18.16 -6.52
N GLU A 9 0.52 19.28 -7.19
CA GLU A 9 1.44 19.89 -8.16
C GLU A 9 2.75 20.39 -7.53
N ARG A 10 2.72 20.87 -6.29
CA ARG A 10 3.93 21.33 -5.59
C ARG A 10 4.95 20.25 -5.26
N ARG A 11 4.53 18.98 -5.15
CA ARG A 11 5.42 17.86 -4.81
C ARG A 11 6.26 17.33 -5.97
N PHE A 12 5.90 17.66 -7.20
CA PHE A 12 6.55 17.16 -8.42
C PHE A 12 7.39 18.17 -9.19
N ARG A 13 7.71 19.33 -8.61
CA ARG A 13 8.68 20.20 -9.24
C ARG A 13 10.05 19.53 -9.20
N SER A 14 10.42 18.92 -10.35
CA SER A 14 11.77 18.44 -10.57
C SER A 14 12.76 19.61 -10.45
N THR A 15 13.94 19.33 -9.93
CA THR A 15 15.08 20.25 -9.88
C THR A 15 15.73 20.44 -11.26
N GLY A 16 14.97 20.31 -12.35
CA GLY A 16 15.41 20.55 -13.73
C GLY A 16 15.44 22.04 -14.07
N SER A 17 16.26 22.38 -15.02
CA SER A 17 16.49 23.76 -15.52
C SER A 17 15.17 24.47 -15.85
N PRO A 18 15.07 25.82 -15.63
CA PRO A 18 13.79 26.57 -15.70
C PRO A 18 13.18 26.72 -17.10
N THR A 19 13.71 26.08 -18.12
CA THR A 19 13.37 26.39 -19.53
C THR A 19 12.47 25.36 -20.22
N GLU A 20 12.13 24.23 -19.58
CA GLU A 20 11.20 23.27 -20.17
C GLU A 20 10.05 23.03 -19.21
N THR A 21 8.83 23.37 -19.61
CA THR A 21 7.61 22.95 -18.93
C THR A 21 7.58 21.40 -19.01
N PRO A 22 7.62 20.68 -17.88
CA PRO A 22 7.56 19.22 -17.93
C PRO A 22 6.30 18.80 -18.67
N ALA A 23 6.40 17.80 -19.55
CA ALA A 23 5.23 17.20 -20.16
C ALA A 23 4.26 16.76 -19.05
N PRO A 24 2.93 16.93 -19.22
CA PRO A 24 1.96 16.51 -18.23
C PRO A 24 2.12 15.00 -17.98
N ASP A 25 2.06 14.59 -16.72
CA ASP A 25 2.12 13.17 -16.35
C ASP A 25 0.92 12.45 -16.98
N ALA A 26 1.20 11.47 -17.84
CA ALA A 26 0.18 10.72 -18.55
C ALA A 26 -0.44 9.59 -17.72
N ARG A 27 0.07 9.35 -16.50
CA ARG A 27 -0.42 8.30 -15.61
C ARG A 27 -1.74 8.70 -14.96
N THR A 28 -2.61 7.71 -14.75
CA THR A 28 -3.82 7.89 -13.93
C THR A 28 -3.46 8.09 -12.46
N PRO A 29 -4.36 8.68 -11.64
CA PRO A 29 -4.14 8.78 -10.19
C PRO A 29 -3.85 7.42 -9.53
N GLY A 30 -4.56 6.35 -9.93
CA GLY A 30 -4.32 4.99 -9.45
C GLY A 30 -2.92 4.46 -9.78
N GLN A 31 -2.43 4.74 -10.98
CA GLN A 31 -1.06 4.38 -11.39
C GLN A 31 0.00 5.14 -10.58
N ILE A 32 -0.23 6.41 -10.32
CA ILE A 32 0.67 7.21 -9.50
C ILE A 32 0.71 6.68 -8.06
N ASP A 33 -0.43 6.34 -7.47
CA ASP A 33 -0.47 5.80 -6.12
C ASP A 33 0.17 4.42 -6.03
N ARG A 34 -0.03 3.55 -7.02
CA ARG A 34 0.67 2.28 -7.13
C ARG A 34 2.19 2.46 -7.17
N ASP A 35 2.67 3.35 -8.03
CA ASP A 35 4.10 3.63 -8.16
C ASP A 35 4.68 4.20 -6.86
N ARG A 36 3.94 5.07 -6.17
CA ARG A 36 4.33 5.61 -4.86
C ARG A 36 4.54 4.50 -3.84
N VAL A 37 3.61 3.54 -3.74
CA VAL A 37 3.76 2.40 -2.82
C VAL A 37 5.01 1.60 -3.14
N LEU A 38 5.20 1.22 -4.41
CA LEU A 38 6.33 0.41 -4.89
C LEU A 38 7.69 1.04 -4.59
N TYR A 39 7.79 2.38 -4.71
CA TYR A 39 9.05 3.09 -4.51
C TYR A 39 9.34 3.45 -3.06
N THR A 40 8.44 3.16 -2.11
CA THR A 40 8.70 3.43 -0.69
C THR A 40 9.78 2.52 -0.11
N SER A 41 10.51 3.03 0.87
CA SER A 41 11.44 2.21 1.67
C SER A 41 10.69 1.16 2.49
N ALA A 42 9.45 1.46 2.91
CA ALA A 42 8.59 0.54 3.62
C ALA A 42 8.27 -0.72 2.79
N PHE A 43 7.96 -0.55 1.49
CA PHE A 43 7.72 -1.67 0.59
C PHE A 43 8.97 -2.54 0.41
N ARG A 44 10.13 -1.92 0.18
CA ARG A 44 11.41 -2.65 0.03
C ARG A 44 11.77 -3.44 1.28
N ARG A 45 11.44 -2.93 2.48
CA ARG A 45 11.67 -3.61 3.75
C ARG A 45 10.93 -4.94 3.86
N LEU A 46 9.82 -5.13 3.16
CA LEU A 46 9.06 -6.39 3.15
C LEU A 46 9.90 -7.60 2.73
N ALA A 47 10.95 -7.39 1.92
CA ALA A 47 11.87 -8.46 1.53
C ALA A 47 12.62 -9.07 2.73
N GLY A 48 12.86 -8.29 3.79
CA GLY A 48 13.54 -8.72 5.01
C GLY A 48 12.59 -9.11 6.16
N VAL A 49 11.26 -9.09 5.93
CA VAL A 49 10.29 -9.42 6.97
C VAL A 49 9.78 -10.84 6.79
N THR A 50 10.06 -11.70 7.76
CA THR A 50 9.58 -13.08 7.79
C THR A 50 8.08 -13.12 8.07
N GLN A 51 7.31 -13.79 7.21
CA GLN A 51 5.86 -13.91 7.35
C GLN A 51 5.47 -15.03 8.34
N VAL A 52 6.11 -16.20 8.23
CA VAL A 52 5.89 -17.34 9.12
C VAL A 52 7.22 -18.03 9.38
N ALA A 53 7.54 -18.29 10.63
CA ALA A 53 8.66 -19.15 11.03
C ALA A 53 8.20 -20.62 11.01
N GLY A 54 8.00 -21.18 9.82
CA GLY A 54 7.71 -22.61 9.65
C GLY A 54 8.99 -23.38 9.33
N ALA A 55 9.52 -24.11 10.28
CA ALA A 55 10.78 -24.86 10.16
C ALA A 55 10.66 -26.15 9.30
N ALA A 56 9.52 -26.42 8.65
CA ALA A 56 9.23 -27.74 8.08
C ALA A 56 9.04 -27.79 6.55
N GLU A 57 8.97 -26.67 5.85
CA GLU A 57 8.75 -26.70 4.39
C GLU A 57 9.94 -26.10 3.65
N GLY A 58 10.60 -26.99 2.88
CA GLY A 58 11.86 -26.74 2.22
C GLY A 58 11.92 -25.51 1.35
N HIS A 59 13.04 -24.82 1.39
CA HIS A 59 13.68 -23.90 0.43
C HIS A 59 12.85 -22.83 -0.32
N VAL A 60 11.55 -22.68 -0.10
CA VAL A 60 10.76 -21.56 -0.65
C VAL A 60 10.63 -20.50 0.43
N TYR A 61 11.49 -19.51 0.36
CA TYR A 61 11.40 -18.33 1.24
C TYR A 61 10.18 -17.49 0.85
N HIS A 62 9.02 -17.80 1.42
CA HIS A 62 7.88 -16.90 1.39
C HIS A 62 8.15 -15.73 2.32
N ASN A 63 8.69 -14.65 1.79
CA ASN A 63 8.77 -13.39 2.51
C ASN A 63 7.52 -12.54 2.21
N ARG A 64 7.32 -11.51 3.02
CA ARG A 64 6.15 -10.62 2.84
C ARG A 64 6.14 -9.91 1.49
N LEU A 65 7.29 -9.68 0.87
CA LEU A 65 7.36 -9.05 -0.45
C LEU A 65 6.77 -9.95 -1.53
N THR A 66 7.16 -11.22 -1.59
CA THR A 66 6.62 -12.16 -2.58
C THR A 66 5.13 -12.37 -2.40
N HIS A 67 4.68 -12.55 -1.16
CA HIS A 67 3.26 -12.63 -0.83
C HIS A 67 2.49 -11.37 -1.30
N THR A 68 2.98 -10.19 -0.97
CA THR A 68 2.34 -8.94 -1.35
C THR A 68 2.24 -8.76 -2.86
N LEU A 69 3.27 -9.16 -3.62
CA LEU A 69 3.24 -9.14 -5.08
C LEU A 69 2.20 -10.10 -5.66
N GLU A 70 2.06 -11.31 -5.11
CA GLU A 70 1.05 -12.29 -5.51
C GLU A 70 -0.37 -11.76 -5.23
N VAL A 71 -0.60 -11.21 -4.03
CA VAL A 71 -1.90 -10.60 -3.66
C VAL A 71 -2.23 -9.43 -4.56
N ALA A 72 -1.27 -8.57 -4.89
CA ALA A 72 -1.46 -7.44 -5.78
C ALA A 72 -1.84 -7.86 -7.20
N GLN A 73 -1.16 -8.87 -7.73
CA GLN A 73 -1.49 -9.46 -9.05
C GLN A 73 -2.91 -10.03 -9.07
N LEU A 74 -3.30 -10.76 -8.02
CA LEU A 74 -4.63 -11.33 -7.90
C LEU A 74 -5.71 -10.25 -7.78
N ALA A 75 -5.49 -9.23 -6.96
CA ALA A 75 -6.40 -8.10 -6.78
C ALA A 75 -6.66 -7.37 -8.10
N ARG A 76 -5.59 -7.09 -8.86
CA ARG A 76 -5.70 -6.49 -10.20
C ARG A 76 -6.56 -7.33 -11.13
N ARG A 77 -6.26 -8.63 -11.26
CA ARG A 77 -7.01 -9.54 -12.14
C ARG A 77 -8.47 -9.70 -11.74
N LEU A 78 -8.74 -9.71 -10.44
CA LEU A 78 -10.11 -9.75 -9.93
C LEU A 78 -10.87 -8.45 -10.28
N ALA A 79 -10.26 -7.29 -10.09
CA ALA A 79 -10.83 -6.00 -10.43
C ALA A 79 -11.14 -5.90 -11.95
N GLU A 80 -10.20 -6.31 -12.80
CA GLU A 80 -10.38 -6.35 -14.26
C GLU A 80 -11.55 -7.28 -14.66
N ARG A 81 -11.62 -8.46 -14.04
CA ARG A 81 -12.70 -9.43 -14.30
C ARG A 81 -14.07 -8.90 -13.84
N LEU A 82 -14.15 -8.35 -12.63
CA LEU A 82 -15.41 -7.80 -12.11
C LEU A 82 -15.91 -6.64 -12.97
N ARG A 83 -15.01 -5.75 -13.40
CA ARG A 83 -15.35 -4.67 -14.31
C ARG A 83 -15.93 -5.21 -15.64
N ALA A 84 -15.31 -6.24 -16.22
CA ALA A 84 -15.77 -6.82 -17.48
C ALA A 84 -17.09 -7.59 -17.36
N SER A 85 -17.32 -8.28 -16.23
CA SER A 85 -18.50 -9.14 -16.05
C SER A 85 -19.73 -8.41 -15.49
N HIS A 86 -19.58 -7.21 -14.92
CA HIS A 86 -20.64 -6.45 -14.26
C HIS A 86 -20.76 -5.00 -14.77
N ASP A 87 -20.33 -4.75 -16.00
CA ASP A 87 -20.26 -3.39 -16.59
C ASP A 87 -21.60 -2.64 -16.53
N GLU A 88 -22.71 -3.28 -16.85
CA GLU A 88 -24.04 -2.67 -16.78
C GLU A 88 -24.45 -2.33 -15.33
N LEU A 89 -24.23 -3.25 -14.41
CA LEU A 89 -24.55 -3.04 -13.00
C LEU A 89 -23.71 -1.90 -12.39
N LEU A 90 -22.44 -1.81 -12.78
CA LEU A 90 -21.54 -0.74 -12.35
C LEU A 90 -21.98 0.63 -12.89
N LYS A 91 -22.43 0.68 -14.15
CA LYS A 91 -22.99 1.89 -14.76
C LYS A 91 -24.26 2.35 -14.05
N ASP A 92 -25.19 1.43 -13.80
CA ASP A 92 -26.43 1.71 -13.10
C ASP A 92 -26.22 2.22 -11.68
N ALA A 93 -25.23 1.66 -10.99
CA ALA A 93 -24.83 2.08 -9.65
C ALA A 93 -23.96 3.35 -9.62
N ASN A 94 -23.55 3.87 -10.78
CA ASN A 94 -22.59 4.97 -10.92
C ASN A 94 -21.28 4.72 -10.15
N VAL A 95 -20.77 3.48 -10.19
CA VAL A 95 -19.54 3.03 -9.54
C VAL A 95 -18.54 2.60 -10.61
N SER A 96 -17.28 2.92 -10.40
CA SER A 96 -16.18 2.45 -11.25
C SER A 96 -15.22 1.55 -10.44
N ILE A 97 -14.77 0.47 -11.05
CA ILE A 97 -13.69 -0.38 -10.50
C ILE A 97 -12.39 -0.01 -11.23
N ASP A 98 -11.44 0.53 -10.49
CA ASP A 98 -10.10 0.83 -10.99
C ASP A 98 -9.11 -0.28 -10.56
N ALA A 99 -8.56 -0.99 -11.54
CA ALA A 99 -7.63 -2.08 -11.30
C ALA A 99 -6.28 -1.60 -10.74
N ASP A 100 -5.85 -0.37 -11.07
CA ASP A 100 -4.62 0.21 -10.55
C ASP A 100 -4.78 0.57 -9.06
N VAL A 101 -5.96 1.06 -8.66
CA VAL A 101 -6.29 1.31 -7.24
C VAL A 101 -6.36 0.00 -6.45
N ALA A 102 -6.99 -1.04 -7.00
CA ALA A 102 -7.06 -2.35 -6.35
C ALA A 102 -5.65 -2.96 -6.15
N GLU A 103 -4.79 -2.85 -7.15
CA GLU A 103 -3.39 -3.28 -7.08
C GLU A 103 -2.61 -2.45 -6.04
N ALA A 104 -2.74 -1.12 -6.04
CA ALA A 104 -2.07 -0.24 -5.09
C ALA A 104 -2.47 -0.55 -3.64
N ALA A 105 -3.76 -0.77 -3.37
CA ALA A 105 -4.26 -1.15 -2.06
C ALA A 105 -3.69 -2.50 -1.61
N ALA A 106 -3.64 -3.47 -2.52
CA ALA A 106 -3.07 -4.78 -2.25
C ALA A 106 -1.55 -4.73 -2.00
N LEU A 107 -0.79 -3.89 -2.72
CA LEU A 107 0.63 -3.65 -2.44
C LEU A 107 0.87 -3.04 -1.05
N ALA A 108 -0.09 -2.29 -0.56
CA ALA A 108 0.02 -1.55 0.69
C ALA A 108 -0.40 -2.33 1.95
N HIS A 109 -1.14 -3.44 1.80
CA HIS A 109 -1.84 -4.09 2.91
C HIS A 109 -0.92 -4.54 4.06
N ASP A 110 0.29 -4.97 3.75
CA ASP A 110 1.22 -5.58 4.71
C ASP A 110 2.31 -4.61 5.25
N LEU A 111 2.31 -3.34 4.82
CA LEU A 111 3.39 -2.38 5.15
C LEU A 111 3.57 -2.15 6.65
N GLY A 112 2.48 -2.18 7.41
CA GLY A 112 2.45 -1.89 8.84
C GLY A 112 2.51 -3.13 9.73
N HIS A 113 2.44 -4.33 9.17
CA HIS A 113 2.46 -5.54 9.97
C HIS A 113 3.86 -5.84 10.52
N PRO A 114 3.96 -6.27 11.79
CA PRO A 114 5.24 -6.62 12.41
C PRO A 114 5.75 -7.97 11.87
N PRO A 115 7.06 -8.27 12.05
CA PRO A 115 7.58 -9.62 11.86
C PRO A 115 6.80 -10.63 12.72
N PHE A 116 6.68 -11.87 12.27
CA PHE A 116 5.95 -12.95 12.95
C PHE A 116 4.42 -12.77 13.03
N GLY A 117 3.84 -11.86 12.25
CA GLY A 117 2.40 -11.71 12.05
C GLY A 117 1.62 -11.40 13.34
N HIS A 118 0.44 -12.02 13.47
CA HIS A 118 -0.49 -11.73 14.57
C HIS A 118 0.04 -12.07 15.98
N VAL A 119 1.01 -12.98 16.09
CA VAL A 119 1.62 -13.28 17.39
C VAL A 119 2.38 -12.07 17.91
N ALA A 120 3.21 -11.45 17.07
CA ALA A 120 3.93 -10.25 17.45
C ALA A 120 2.99 -9.04 17.62
N GLU A 121 1.96 -8.94 16.82
CA GLU A 121 0.94 -7.89 16.95
C GLU A 121 0.27 -7.95 18.33
N LYS A 122 -0.17 -9.14 18.75
CA LYS A 122 -0.76 -9.35 20.08
C LYS A 122 0.21 -9.00 21.20
N THR A 123 1.46 -9.45 21.09
CA THR A 123 2.50 -9.13 22.09
C THR A 123 2.75 -7.63 22.18
N LEU A 124 2.79 -6.93 21.04
CA LEU A 124 2.93 -5.46 21.03
C LEU A 124 1.73 -4.77 21.68
N GLN A 125 0.51 -5.26 21.46
CA GLN A 125 -0.69 -4.75 22.09
C GLN A 125 -0.62 -4.89 23.63
N GLU A 126 -0.23 -6.06 24.10
CA GLU A 126 -0.05 -6.34 25.54
C GLU A 126 1.01 -5.42 26.15
N CYS A 127 2.19 -5.32 25.55
CA CYS A 127 3.27 -4.45 26.02
C CYS A 127 2.89 -2.96 26.04
N ILE A 128 2.18 -2.47 25.02
CA ILE A 128 1.73 -1.08 24.98
C ILE A 128 0.68 -0.83 26.08
N GLY A 129 -0.26 -1.77 26.29
CA GLY A 129 -1.25 -1.68 27.35
C GLY A 129 -0.63 -1.60 28.74
N GLU A 130 0.50 -2.27 28.98
CA GLU A 130 1.23 -2.20 30.26
C GLU A 130 2.00 -0.88 30.44
N VAL A 131 2.69 -0.43 29.38
CA VAL A 131 3.60 0.73 29.47
C VAL A 131 2.86 2.06 29.30
N ALA A 132 1.82 2.09 28.48
CA ALA A 132 1.11 3.30 28.11
C ALA A 132 -0.42 3.04 27.95
N PRO A 133 -1.13 2.73 29.03
CA PRO A 133 -2.54 2.31 28.99
C PRO A 133 -3.51 3.36 28.45
N THR A 134 -3.06 4.60 28.29
CA THR A 134 -3.84 5.71 27.71
C THR A 134 -3.68 5.87 26.21
N LEU A 135 -2.75 5.14 25.60
CA LEU A 135 -2.54 5.15 24.16
C LEU A 135 -3.40 4.09 23.47
N ASP A 136 -3.71 4.36 22.21
CA ASP A 136 -4.34 3.36 21.35
C ASP A 136 -3.43 2.14 21.18
N SER A 137 -4.06 0.97 21.11
CA SER A 137 -3.38 -0.29 20.90
C SER A 137 -2.70 -0.35 19.52
N PHE A 138 -1.66 -1.17 19.37
CA PHE A 138 -1.04 -1.42 18.08
C PHE A 138 -2.00 -2.22 17.19
N GLU A 139 -2.14 -1.77 15.93
CA GLU A 139 -2.94 -2.47 14.92
C GLU A 139 -2.22 -2.33 13.55
N GLY A 140 -1.97 -3.48 12.89
CA GLY A 140 -1.15 -3.55 11.66
C GLY A 140 -1.73 -2.77 10.49
N ASN A 141 -3.06 -2.81 10.29
CA ASN A 141 -3.70 -2.07 9.19
C ASN A 141 -3.69 -0.57 9.44
N ALA A 142 -3.93 -0.13 10.70
CA ALA A 142 -3.82 1.28 11.07
C ALA A 142 -2.39 1.79 10.86
N GLN A 143 -1.40 0.96 11.16
CA GLN A 143 0.01 1.28 10.90
C GLN A 143 0.33 1.33 9.40
N SER A 144 -0.25 0.43 8.58
CA SER A 144 -0.13 0.50 7.11
C SER A 144 -0.69 1.82 6.60
N PHE A 145 -1.87 2.22 7.04
CA PHE A 145 -2.48 3.49 6.69
C PHE A 145 -1.62 4.69 7.13
N ARG A 146 -1.07 4.65 8.34
CA ARG A 146 -0.18 5.69 8.86
C ARG A 146 1.11 5.81 8.03
N ILE A 147 1.69 4.68 7.63
CA ILE A 147 2.88 4.66 6.77
C ILE A 147 2.57 5.37 5.45
N LEU A 148 1.48 5.01 4.79
CA LEU A 148 1.09 5.58 3.50
C LEU A 148 0.79 7.08 3.57
N THR A 149 0.08 7.52 4.63
CA THR A 149 -0.45 8.88 4.70
C THR A 149 0.46 9.88 5.41
N ARG A 150 1.36 9.40 6.29
CA ARG A 150 2.14 10.24 7.19
C ARG A 150 3.64 10.02 7.17
N LEU A 151 4.09 8.76 7.09
CA LEU A 151 5.48 8.40 7.31
C LEU A 151 6.28 8.16 6.02
N SER A 152 5.63 7.78 4.94
CA SER A 152 6.29 7.69 3.63
C SER A 152 6.47 9.08 3.06
N ALA A 153 7.64 9.66 3.28
CA ALA A 153 8.04 10.86 2.56
C ALA A 153 8.37 10.46 1.11
N HIS A 154 7.74 11.15 0.17
CA HIS A 154 7.98 11.02 -1.27
C HIS A 154 8.68 12.27 -1.79
#